data_5e07480ee2418ee730b84f2fda83e6ce
#
_entry.id   5e07480ee2418ee730b84f2fda83e6ce
#
_cell.length_a   1.000
_cell.length_b   1.000
_cell.length_c   1.000
_cell.angle_alpha   90.00
_cell.angle_beta   90.00
_cell.angle_gamma   90.00
#
_symmetry.space_group_name_H-M   'P 1'
#
loop_
_entity.id
_entity.type
_entity.pdbx_description
1 polymer ?
#
loop_
_entity_poly.entity_id
_entity_poly.type
_entity_poly.pdbx_seq_one_letter_code
_entity_poly.pdbx_strand_id
1 'polypeptide(L)'
;ERIRKVGLDSETINICYVLDAQRRLVGTVALRYLLLMDGDEIIGDIMHENVISINTLMDQEEVARQFKKYDFTAMPVVDNENRLVGIITVDDIVDIIEEETTEDMEKMAAIVPSDKPYMKTGVFETFKKRIPWLLLLMVSATFTGAIISSFEDALSVCAVLVAYIPMLMDTGGNAGSQASVTVIRGLSLNEIEYRDVPKIVFKEIRVALICGITLSAANFVKLLLLDKVCLLYT
;
A
#
# COMPACT_ATOMS: atom_id res chain seq x y z
N GLU A 1 -31.37 10.68 -30.73
CA GLU A 1 -32.06 9.45 -31.16
C GLU A 1 -31.17 8.21 -30.96
N ARG A 2 -29.88 8.25 -31.31
CA ARG A 2 -28.94 7.13 -31.17
C ARG A 2 -28.74 6.68 -29.72
N ILE A 3 -28.56 7.62 -28.78
CA ILE A 3 -28.43 7.34 -27.35
C ILE A 3 -29.65 6.61 -26.78
N ARG A 4 -30.87 6.92 -27.26
CA ARG A 4 -32.10 6.21 -26.82
C ARG A 4 -32.15 4.76 -27.31
N LYS A 5 -31.47 4.42 -28.39
CA LYS A 5 -31.44 3.06 -28.95
C LYS A 5 -30.37 2.18 -28.32
N VAL A 6 -29.22 2.75 -27.96
CA VAL A 6 -28.03 2.02 -27.50
C VAL A 6 -27.80 2.17 -26.00
N GLY A 7 -28.40 3.19 -25.37
CA GLY A 7 -28.12 3.53 -23.97
C GLY A 7 -28.54 2.49 -22.92
N LEU A 8 -29.46 1.57 -23.28
CA LEU A 8 -29.85 0.47 -22.39
C LEU A 8 -28.80 -0.62 -22.28
N ASP A 9 -27.94 -0.74 -23.31
CA ASP A 9 -26.88 -1.75 -23.39
C ASP A 9 -25.50 -1.13 -23.06
N SER A 10 -25.46 0.13 -22.65
CA SER A 10 -24.22 0.86 -22.33
C SER A 10 -24.00 0.88 -20.83
N GLU A 11 -22.75 0.64 -20.38
CA GLU A 11 -22.29 0.69 -18.99
C GLU A 11 -22.64 2.02 -18.32
N THR A 12 -22.44 3.12 -19.04
CA THR A 12 -22.85 4.46 -18.60
C THR A 12 -23.28 5.30 -19.80
N ILE A 13 -24.25 6.21 -19.58
CA ILE A 13 -24.69 7.20 -20.55
C ILE A 13 -24.34 8.63 -20.16
N ASN A 14 -23.73 8.82 -18.99
CA ASN A 14 -23.50 10.14 -18.41
C ASN A 14 -22.53 11.00 -19.24
N ILE A 15 -21.58 10.36 -19.91
CA ILE A 15 -20.55 11.00 -20.72
C ILE A 15 -20.51 10.35 -22.09
N CYS A 16 -20.48 11.18 -23.14
CA CYS A 16 -20.27 10.76 -24.51
C CYS A 16 -18.84 11.11 -24.93
N TYR A 17 -18.10 10.14 -25.43
CA TYR A 17 -16.75 10.33 -25.94
C TYR A 17 -16.82 10.63 -27.45
N VAL A 18 -16.20 11.73 -27.86
CA VAL A 18 -16.17 12.19 -29.25
C VAL A 18 -14.89 11.69 -29.89
N LEU A 19 -15.04 11.00 -31.02
CA LEU A 19 -13.94 10.37 -31.74
C LEU A 19 -13.82 10.94 -33.15
N ASP A 20 -12.60 11.01 -33.67
CA ASP A 20 -12.34 11.28 -35.08
C ASP A 20 -12.57 10.05 -35.97
N ALA A 21 -12.33 10.19 -37.28
CA ALA A 21 -12.46 9.11 -38.26
C ALA A 21 -11.47 7.94 -38.02
N GLN A 22 -10.38 8.17 -37.29
CA GLN A 22 -9.37 7.20 -36.89
C GLN A 22 -9.62 6.60 -35.52
N ARG A 23 -10.77 6.88 -34.90
CA ARG A 23 -11.17 6.48 -33.55
C ARG A 23 -10.32 7.11 -32.43
N ARG A 24 -9.62 8.20 -32.69
CA ARG A 24 -8.89 8.93 -31.67
C ARG A 24 -9.85 9.74 -30.82
N LEU A 25 -9.56 9.80 -29.53
CA LEU A 25 -10.34 10.56 -28.56
C LEU A 25 -10.03 12.07 -28.76
N VAL A 26 -11.02 12.83 -29.19
CA VAL A 26 -10.89 14.27 -29.47
C VAL A 26 -11.64 15.14 -28.47
N GLY A 27 -12.64 14.60 -27.79
CA GLY A 27 -13.40 15.36 -26.83
C GLY A 27 -14.39 14.55 -26.01
N THR A 28 -15.02 15.19 -25.04
CA THR A 28 -16.11 14.62 -24.25
C THR A 28 -17.27 15.58 -24.15
N VAL A 29 -18.49 15.04 -24.10
CA VAL A 29 -19.72 15.80 -23.87
C VAL A 29 -20.57 15.09 -22.81
N ALA A 30 -20.93 15.79 -21.73
CA ALA A 30 -21.83 15.23 -20.76
C ALA A 30 -23.28 15.15 -21.31
N LEU A 31 -23.98 14.04 -21.03
CA LEU A 31 -25.35 13.82 -21.49
C LEU A 31 -26.30 14.99 -21.13
N ARG A 32 -26.09 15.60 -19.96
CA ARG A 32 -26.87 16.75 -19.50
C ARG A 32 -26.85 17.92 -20.50
N TYR A 33 -25.69 18.18 -21.14
CA TYR A 33 -25.60 19.23 -22.15
C TYR A 33 -26.37 18.86 -23.41
N LEU A 34 -26.24 17.59 -23.86
CA LEU A 34 -26.98 17.09 -25.01
C LEU A 34 -28.50 17.11 -24.84
N LEU A 35 -28.99 17.06 -23.60
CA LEU A 35 -30.42 17.15 -23.30
C LEU A 35 -30.96 18.59 -23.21
N LEU A 36 -30.09 19.54 -22.90
CA LEU A 36 -30.47 20.94 -22.67
C LEU A 36 -30.22 21.83 -23.88
N MET A 37 -29.51 21.34 -24.88
CA MET A 37 -29.15 22.08 -26.09
C MET A 37 -30.17 21.91 -27.19
N ASP A 38 -30.22 22.92 -28.07
CA ASP A 38 -31.02 22.88 -29.28
C ASP A 38 -30.45 21.85 -30.28
N GLY A 39 -31.34 21.21 -31.03
CA GLY A 39 -31.00 20.06 -31.88
C GLY A 39 -30.05 20.35 -33.04
N ASP A 40 -29.77 21.60 -33.35
CA ASP A 40 -28.99 22.05 -34.49
C ASP A 40 -27.52 22.42 -34.13
N GLU A 41 -27.12 22.29 -32.86
CA GLU A 41 -25.75 22.60 -32.43
C GLU A 41 -24.75 21.54 -32.87
N ILE A 42 -23.53 21.98 -33.27
CA ILE A 42 -22.45 21.10 -33.69
C ILE A 42 -21.72 20.58 -32.45
N ILE A 43 -21.57 19.25 -32.34
CA ILE A 43 -20.88 18.61 -31.20
C ILE A 43 -19.46 19.16 -31.01
N GLY A 44 -18.77 19.52 -32.08
CA GLY A 44 -17.42 20.09 -32.01
C GLY A 44 -17.34 21.43 -31.25
N ASP A 45 -18.41 22.22 -31.25
CA ASP A 45 -18.44 23.53 -30.59
C ASP A 45 -18.77 23.41 -29.10
N ILE A 46 -19.36 22.29 -28.68
CA ILE A 46 -19.84 22.06 -27.30
C ILE A 46 -19.00 21.04 -26.51
N MET A 47 -18.11 20.32 -27.19
CA MET A 47 -17.27 19.34 -26.54
C MET A 47 -16.13 19.97 -25.75
N HIS A 48 -15.73 19.30 -24.68
CA HIS A 48 -14.49 19.60 -23.97
C HIS A 48 -13.34 18.84 -24.62
N GLU A 49 -12.37 19.57 -25.18
CA GLU A 49 -11.22 18.99 -25.90
C GLU A 49 -10.16 18.41 -24.95
N ASN A 50 -10.01 18.99 -23.74
CA ASN A 50 -9.05 18.52 -22.74
C ASN A 50 -9.59 17.30 -22.00
N VAL A 51 -9.48 16.13 -22.61
CA VAL A 51 -9.96 14.88 -22.02
C VAL A 51 -8.86 14.24 -21.20
N ILE A 52 -9.15 14.01 -19.92
CA ILE A 52 -8.31 13.16 -19.07
C ILE A 52 -8.61 11.72 -19.44
N SER A 53 -7.59 10.99 -19.89
CA SER A 53 -7.69 9.59 -20.30
C SER A 53 -6.63 8.73 -19.64
N ILE A 54 -6.88 7.45 -19.57
CA ILE A 54 -6.00 6.41 -19.05
C ILE A 54 -5.32 5.73 -20.23
N ASN A 55 -4.00 5.54 -20.18
CA ASN A 55 -3.31 4.72 -21.16
C ASN A 55 -3.42 3.24 -20.80
N THR A 56 -3.57 2.36 -21.78
CA THR A 56 -3.64 0.90 -21.59
C THR A 56 -2.44 0.29 -20.88
N LEU A 57 -1.29 0.98 -20.82
CA LEU A 57 -0.07 0.53 -20.15
C LEU A 57 0.10 1.17 -18.76
N MET A 58 -0.85 1.98 -18.32
CA MET A 58 -0.80 2.62 -17.01
C MET A 58 -1.04 1.58 -15.91
N ASP A 59 -0.27 1.69 -14.84
CA ASP A 59 -0.40 0.86 -13.65
C ASP A 59 -1.78 1.07 -12.99
N GLN A 60 -2.39 -0.01 -12.51
CA GLN A 60 -3.74 0.03 -11.96
C GLN A 60 -3.85 0.87 -10.69
N GLU A 61 -2.80 0.93 -9.87
CA GLU A 61 -2.75 1.80 -8.68
C GLU A 61 -2.77 3.28 -9.10
N GLU A 62 -2.03 3.65 -10.17
CA GLU A 62 -2.06 5.00 -10.72
C GLU A 62 -3.42 5.36 -11.31
N VAL A 63 -4.08 4.39 -11.97
CA VAL A 63 -5.45 4.55 -12.47
C VAL A 63 -6.41 4.86 -11.32
N ALA A 64 -6.39 4.06 -10.25
CA ALA A 64 -7.22 4.28 -9.06
C ALA A 64 -6.97 5.67 -8.44
N ARG A 65 -5.71 6.10 -8.41
CA ARG A 65 -5.31 7.44 -7.92
C ARG A 65 -5.87 8.57 -8.79
N GLN A 66 -5.90 8.41 -10.11
CA GLN A 66 -6.49 9.40 -11.00
C GLN A 66 -8.00 9.51 -10.80
N PHE A 67 -8.71 8.39 -10.64
CA PHE A 67 -10.13 8.42 -10.30
C PHE A 67 -10.39 9.20 -9.01
N LYS A 68 -9.64 8.92 -7.96
CA LYS A 68 -9.74 9.62 -6.67
C LYS A 68 -9.40 11.11 -6.78
N LYS A 69 -8.44 11.48 -7.63
CA LYS A 69 -8.01 12.88 -7.80
C LYS A 69 -9.06 13.74 -8.49
N TYR A 70 -9.78 13.16 -9.45
CA TYR A 70 -10.70 13.90 -10.32
C TYR A 70 -12.17 13.61 -10.02
N ASP A 71 -12.47 12.71 -9.08
CA ASP A 71 -13.83 12.29 -8.70
C ASP A 71 -14.68 11.83 -9.90
N PHE A 72 -14.06 11.16 -10.86
CA PHE A 72 -14.76 10.66 -12.04
C PHE A 72 -15.55 9.38 -11.74
N THR A 73 -16.70 9.23 -12.39
CA THR A 73 -17.50 7.99 -12.35
C THR A 73 -17.12 7.01 -13.46
N ALA A 74 -16.52 7.52 -14.54
CA ALA A 74 -15.97 6.72 -15.65
C ALA A 74 -14.86 7.51 -16.34
N MET A 75 -13.82 6.82 -16.81
CA MET A 75 -12.72 7.40 -17.57
C MET A 75 -12.47 6.63 -18.86
N PRO A 76 -12.14 7.34 -19.98
CA PRO A 76 -11.80 6.69 -21.23
C PRO A 76 -10.39 6.09 -21.17
N VAL A 77 -10.24 4.89 -21.74
CA VAL A 77 -8.97 4.20 -21.91
C VAL A 77 -8.53 4.32 -23.36
N VAL A 78 -7.31 4.78 -23.56
CA VAL A 78 -6.71 4.98 -24.87
C VAL A 78 -5.44 4.18 -25.04
N ASP A 79 -5.13 3.83 -26.31
CA ASP A 79 -3.83 3.27 -26.67
C ASP A 79 -2.76 4.37 -26.86
N ASN A 80 -1.55 3.97 -27.27
CA ASN A 80 -0.45 4.91 -27.50
C ASN A 80 -0.69 5.88 -28.66
N GLU A 81 -1.68 5.61 -29.51
CA GLU A 81 -2.06 6.46 -30.65
C GLU A 81 -3.31 7.31 -30.33
N ASN A 82 -3.68 7.38 -29.05
CA ASN A 82 -4.85 8.08 -28.52
C ASN A 82 -6.18 7.58 -29.08
N ARG A 83 -6.26 6.29 -29.49
CA ARG A 83 -7.52 5.68 -29.93
C ARG A 83 -8.26 5.11 -28.74
N LEU A 84 -9.56 5.38 -28.69
CA LEU A 84 -10.41 4.85 -27.61
C LEU A 84 -10.52 3.34 -27.71
N VAL A 85 -10.06 2.64 -26.67
CA VAL A 85 -10.13 1.18 -26.52
C VAL A 85 -11.38 0.78 -25.73
N GLY A 86 -11.67 1.53 -24.65
CA GLY A 86 -12.80 1.26 -23.77
C GLY A 86 -12.97 2.33 -22.72
N ILE A 87 -13.71 2.01 -21.68
CA ILE A 87 -13.87 2.83 -20.48
C ILE A 87 -13.61 1.97 -19.25
N ILE A 88 -13.21 2.60 -18.17
CA ILE A 88 -13.19 2.02 -16.82
C ILE A 88 -14.19 2.82 -16.00
N THR A 89 -14.95 2.16 -15.16
CA THR A 89 -15.93 2.76 -14.26
C THR A 89 -15.48 2.73 -12.81
N VAL A 90 -16.12 3.51 -11.95
CA VAL A 90 -15.71 3.64 -10.55
C VAL A 90 -15.89 2.34 -9.74
N ASP A 91 -16.82 1.48 -10.13
CA ASP A 91 -17.02 0.16 -9.53
C ASP A 91 -15.82 -0.77 -9.77
N ASP A 92 -15.29 -0.81 -11.00
CA ASP A 92 -14.02 -1.52 -11.30
C ASP A 92 -12.87 -0.98 -10.45
N ILE A 93 -12.83 0.34 -10.22
CA ILE A 93 -11.78 0.97 -9.42
C ILE A 93 -11.90 0.61 -7.93
N VAL A 94 -13.11 0.42 -7.42
CA VAL A 94 -13.31 -0.04 -6.03
C VAL A 94 -12.67 -1.41 -5.83
N ASP A 95 -12.87 -2.32 -6.78
CA ASP A 95 -12.26 -3.66 -6.75
C ASP A 95 -10.74 -3.59 -6.80
N ILE A 96 -10.17 -2.75 -7.68
CA ILE A 96 -8.73 -2.50 -7.75
C ILE A 96 -8.18 -1.96 -6.42
N ILE A 97 -8.86 -1.01 -5.79
CA ILE A 97 -8.44 -0.45 -4.50
C ILE A 97 -8.43 -1.53 -3.41
N GLU A 98 -9.38 -2.45 -3.42
CA GLU A 98 -9.43 -3.57 -2.47
C GLU A 98 -8.28 -4.54 -2.71
N GLU A 99 -7.98 -4.88 -3.96
CA GLU A 99 -6.85 -5.73 -4.35
C GLU A 99 -5.51 -5.11 -3.93
N GLU A 100 -5.25 -3.86 -4.26
CA GLU A 100 -4.02 -3.13 -3.90
C GLU A 100 -3.88 -3.00 -2.36
N THR A 101 -4.99 -2.72 -1.66
CA THR A 101 -4.97 -2.66 -0.19
C THR A 101 -4.60 -4.02 0.41
N THR A 102 -5.10 -5.12 -0.15
CA THR A 102 -4.79 -6.47 0.29
C THR A 102 -3.32 -6.81 0.02
N GLU A 103 -2.81 -6.46 -1.18
CA GLU A 103 -1.40 -6.62 -1.53
C GLU A 103 -0.49 -5.86 -0.56
N ASP A 104 -0.84 -4.61 -0.24
CA ASP A 104 -0.11 -3.79 0.72
C ASP A 104 -0.05 -4.44 2.11
N MET A 105 -1.18 -4.99 2.60
CA MET A 105 -1.21 -5.69 3.89
C MET A 105 -0.31 -6.94 3.88
N GLU A 106 -0.29 -7.70 2.78
CA GLU A 106 0.59 -8.87 2.65
C GLU A 106 2.06 -8.44 2.59
N LYS A 107 2.41 -7.37 1.89
CA LYS A 107 3.76 -6.78 1.86
C LYS A 107 4.19 -6.29 3.25
N MET A 108 3.29 -5.65 4.02
CA MET A 108 3.57 -5.23 5.40
C MET A 108 3.89 -6.40 6.32
N ALA A 109 3.28 -7.56 6.08
CA ALA A 109 3.56 -8.80 6.78
C ALA A 109 4.77 -9.58 6.21
N ALA A 110 5.45 -9.03 5.19
CA ALA A 110 6.52 -9.67 4.45
C ALA A 110 6.13 -11.05 3.85
N ILE A 111 4.88 -11.14 3.43
CA ILE A 111 4.31 -12.28 2.70
C ILE A 111 4.32 -11.91 1.20
N VAL A 112 4.66 -12.87 0.35
CA VAL A 112 4.53 -12.68 -1.10
C VAL A 112 3.05 -12.61 -1.48
N PRO A 113 2.61 -11.55 -2.18
CA PRO A 113 1.20 -11.32 -2.49
C PRO A 113 0.48 -12.46 -3.23
N SER A 114 -0.83 -12.50 -3.11
CA SER A 114 -1.70 -13.53 -3.69
C SER A 114 -2.98 -12.97 -4.29
N ASP A 115 -3.19 -13.24 -5.57
CA ASP A 115 -4.44 -12.89 -6.27
C ASP A 115 -5.61 -13.84 -5.93
N LYS A 116 -5.38 -14.84 -5.05
CA LYS A 116 -6.39 -15.83 -4.72
C LYS A 116 -6.96 -15.62 -3.33
N PRO A 117 -8.28 -15.77 -3.15
CA PRO A 117 -8.89 -15.79 -1.82
C PRO A 117 -8.25 -16.85 -0.91
N TYR A 118 -8.06 -16.52 0.35
CA TYR A 118 -7.38 -17.37 1.35
C TYR A 118 -7.88 -18.82 1.35
N MET A 119 -9.20 -19.03 1.29
CA MET A 119 -9.81 -20.36 1.31
C MET A 119 -9.52 -21.19 0.04
N LYS A 120 -9.16 -20.55 -1.06
CA LYS A 120 -8.80 -21.22 -2.33
C LYS A 120 -7.30 -21.43 -2.47
N THR A 121 -6.49 -20.85 -1.58
CA THR A 121 -5.02 -20.98 -1.59
C THR A 121 -4.63 -22.28 -0.88
N GLY A 122 -3.89 -23.14 -1.55
CA GLY A 122 -3.42 -24.40 -0.98
C GLY A 122 -2.34 -24.20 0.09
N VAL A 123 -2.23 -25.17 1.02
CA VAL A 123 -1.24 -25.12 2.12
C VAL A 123 0.19 -24.94 1.62
N PHE A 124 0.57 -25.66 0.56
CA PHE A 124 1.91 -25.56 -0.05
C PHE A 124 2.17 -24.20 -0.70
N GLU A 125 1.17 -23.60 -1.30
CA GLU A 125 1.27 -22.26 -1.89
C GLU A 125 1.46 -21.22 -0.79
N THR A 126 0.67 -21.27 0.27
CA THR A 126 0.82 -20.42 1.46
C THR A 126 2.20 -20.56 2.09
N PHE A 127 2.70 -21.82 2.23
CA PHE A 127 4.05 -22.08 2.74
C PHE A 127 5.11 -21.39 1.87
N LYS A 128 5.06 -21.55 0.55
CA LYS A 128 6.05 -20.94 -0.37
C LYS A 128 6.09 -19.41 -0.27
N LYS A 129 4.96 -18.78 0.02
CA LYS A 129 4.86 -17.32 0.13
C LYS A 129 5.45 -16.78 1.44
N ARG A 130 5.49 -17.57 2.50
CA ARG A 130 5.98 -17.17 3.83
C ARG A 130 7.43 -17.57 4.09
N ILE A 131 7.86 -18.72 3.58
CA ILE A 131 9.15 -19.31 3.93
C ILE A 131 10.37 -18.45 3.58
N PRO A 132 10.46 -17.72 2.45
CA PRO A 132 11.64 -16.93 2.12
C PRO A 132 11.98 -15.90 3.20
N TRP A 133 10.97 -15.20 3.71
CA TRP A 133 11.15 -14.21 4.77
C TRP A 133 11.55 -14.86 6.10
N LEU A 134 10.91 -15.97 6.47
CA LEU A 134 11.23 -16.70 7.70
C LEU A 134 12.66 -17.23 7.69
N LEU A 135 13.15 -17.73 6.55
CA LEU A 135 14.55 -18.16 6.41
C LEU A 135 15.53 -16.98 6.57
N LEU A 136 15.20 -15.82 6.00
CA LEU A 136 16.01 -14.62 6.18
C LEU A 136 16.07 -14.18 7.65
N LEU A 137 14.93 -14.22 8.35
CA LEU A 137 14.88 -13.95 9.78
C LEU A 137 15.67 -14.99 10.60
N MET A 138 15.65 -16.25 10.23
CA MET A 138 16.45 -17.31 10.87
C MET A 138 17.95 -17.04 10.73
N VAL A 139 18.42 -16.60 9.58
CA VAL A 139 19.82 -16.18 9.38
C VAL A 139 20.15 -15.01 10.30
N SER A 140 19.29 -13.99 10.36
CA SER A 140 19.46 -12.84 11.26
C SER A 140 19.53 -13.27 12.73
N ALA A 141 18.65 -14.21 13.16
CA ALA A 141 18.64 -14.75 14.51
C ALA A 141 19.95 -15.47 14.88
N THR A 142 20.63 -16.08 13.91
CA THR A 142 21.95 -16.72 14.13
C THR A 142 23.00 -15.69 14.56
N PHE A 143 23.01 -14.49 13.96
CA PHE A 143 23.92 -13.42 14.41
C PHE A 143 23.61 -12.97 15.83
N THR A 144 22.34 -12.85 16.18
CA THR A 144 21.90 -12.51 17.54
C THR A 144 22.36 -13.58 18.54
N GLY A 145 22.21 -14.86 18.20
CA GLY A 145 22.71 -15.97 19.00
C GLY A 145 24.22 -15.90 19.25
N ALA A 146 25.01 -15.62 18.20
CA ALA A 146 26.46 -15.46 18.32
C ALA A 146 26.85 -14.30 19.25
N ILE A 147 26.14 -13.18 19.20
CA ILE A 147 26.35 -12.06 20.10
C ILE A 147 26.07 -12.46 21.56
N ILE A 148 24.93 -13.12 21.82
CA ILE A 148 24.58 -13.59 23.16
C ILE A 148 25.64 -14.53 23.72
N SER A 149 26.11 -15.49 22.91
CA SER A 149 27.18 -16.42 23.29
C SER A 149 28.50 -15.73 23.62
N SER A 150 28.81 -14.59 22.94
CA SER A 150 30.01 -13.82 23.24
C SER A 150 29.99 -13.16 24.63
N PHE A 151 28.82 -13.04 25.25
CA PHE A 151 28.63 -12.48 26.58
C PHE A 151 28.24 -13.52 27.62
N GLU A 152 28.42 -14.82 27.33
CA GLU A 152 28.01 -15.92 28.21
C GLU A 152 28.63 -15.82 29.60
N ASP A 153 29.94 -15.50 29.70
CA ASP A 153 30.63 -15.32 30.98
C ASP A 153 30.00 -14.21 31.84
N ALA A 154 29.67 -13.08 31.22
CA ALA A 154 29.01 -11.97 31.91
C ALA A 154 27.58 -12.29 32.35
N LEU A 155 26.85 -13.03 31.52
CA LEU A 155 25.48 -13.46 31.80
C LEU A 155 25.41 -14.56 32.87
N SER A 156 26.45 -15.40 33.00
CA SER A 156 26.53 -16.46 34.02
C SER A 156 26.64 -15.89 35.42
N VAL A 157 27.24 -14.71 35.58
CA VAL A 157 27.34 -14.01 36.88
C VAL A 157 25.96 -13.56 37.38
N CYS A 158 25.05 -13.22 36.47
CA CYS A 158 23.72 -12.78 36.85
C CYS A 158 22.66 -13.45 35.94
N ALA A 159 22.29 -14.68 36.28
CA ALA A 159 21.34 -15.50 35.52
C ALA A 159 19.98 -14.82 35.29
N VAL A 160 19.59 -13.89 36.17
CA VAL A 160 18.35 -13.12 36.03
C VAL A 160 18.35 -12.27 34.75
N LEU A 161 19.52 -11.78 34.27
CA LEU A 161 19.61 -11.00 33.04
C LEU A 161 19.19 -11.80 31.81
N VAL A 162 19.43 -13.10 31.80
CA VAL A 162 19.05 -13.99 30.68
C VAL A 162 17.54 -13.98 30.48
N ALA A 163 16.75 -13.92 31.57
CA ALA A 163 15.30 -13.89 31.48
C ALA A 163 14.73 -12.62 30.83
N TYR A 164 15.49 -11.52 30.79
CA TYR A 164 15.07 -10.27 30.16
C TYR A 164 15.41 -10.18 28.67
N ILE A 165 16.31 -11.03 28.16
CA ILE A 165 16.67 -11.05 26.73
C ILE A 165 15.46 -11.20 25.83
N PRO A 166 14.58 -12.23 26.02
CA PRO A 166 13.38 -12.38 25.18
C PRO A 166 12.47 -11.16 25.22
N MET A 167 12.29 -10.56 26.40
CA MET A 167 11.44 -9.37 26.55
C MET A 167 11.98 -8.17 25.76
N LEU A 168 13.29 -7.93 25.82
CA LEU A 168 13.93 -6.82 25.09
C LEU A 168 13.90 -7.08 23.58
N MET A 169 14.12 -8.33 23.15
CA MET A 169 14.05 -8.72 21.73
C MET A 169 12.64 -8.55 21.18
N ASP A 170 11.62 -8.99 21.92
CA ASP A 170 10.21 -8.83 21.52
C ASP A 170 9.83 -7.35 21.40
N THR A 171 10.22 -6.53 22.39
CA THR A 171 9.98 -5.08 22.35
C THR A 171 10.65 -4.42 21.14
N GLY A 172 11.91 -4.79 20.85
CA GLY A 172 12.63 -4.30 19.68
C GLY A 172 11.98 -4.75 18.36
N GLY A 173 11.54 -5.98 18.29
CA GLY A 173 10.81 -6.54 17.14
C GLY A 173 9.50 -5.81 16.87
N ASN A 174 8.72 -5.57 17.92
CA ASN A 174 7.47 -4.82 17.82
C ASN A 174 7.70 -3.36 17.36
N ALA A 175 8.71 -2.68 17.88
CA ALA A 175 9.07 -1.34 17.45
C ALA A 175 9.50 -1.30 15.97
N GLY A 176 10.29 -2.29 15.53
CA GLY A 176 10.69 -2.44 14.13
C GLY A 176 9.48 -2.70 13.20
N SER A 177 8.56 -3.55 13.63
CA SER A 177 7.32 -3.82 12.89
C SER A 177 6.46 -2.58 12.72
N GLN A 178 6.30 -1.76 13.78
CA GLN A 178 5.56 -0.49 13.69
C GLN A 178 6.21 0.50 12.72
N ALA A 179 7.53 0.63 12.73
CA ALA A 179 8.25 1.46 11.79
C ALA A 179 8.07 0.96 10.34
N SER A 180 8.19 -0.36 10.12
CA SER A 180 8.02 -0.99 8.81
C SER A 180 6.63 -0.73 8.23
N VAL A 181 5.57 -0.99 9.00
CA VAL A 181 4.18 -0.74 8.58
C VAL A 181 3.97 0.73 8.19
N THR A 182 4.48 1.66 8.99
CA THR A 182 4.34 3.09 8.71
C THR A 182 5.05 3.51 7.43
N VAL A 183 6.27 3.00 7.20
CA VAL A 183 7.07 3.33 6.01
C VAL A 183 6.46 2.70 4.75
N ILE A 184 6.06 1.43 4.81
CA ILE A 184 5.42 0.74 3.67
C ILE A 184 4.12 1.46 3.30
N ARG A 185 3.30 1.81 4.29
CA ARG A 185 2.08 2.56 4.03
C ARG A 185 2.34 3.94 3.41
N GLY A 186 3.39 4.65 3.86
CA GLY A 186 3.78 5.92 3.27
C GLY A 186 4.28 5.77 1.82
N LEU A 187 4.94 4.66 1.47
CA LEU A 187 5.35 4.33 0.10
C LEU A 187 4.14 4.04 -0.78
N SER A 188 3.21 3.21 -0.30
CA SER A 188 1.97 2.82 -0.98
C SER A 188 1.07 4.03 -1.28
N LEU A 189 1.00 5.00 -0.37
CA LEU A 189 0.26 6.24 -0.60
C LEU A 189 1.03 7.29 -1.42
N ASN A 190 2.27 6.99 -1.85
CA ASN A 190 3.17 7.96 -2.50
C ASN A 190 3.43 9.23 -1.68
N GLU A 191 3.28 9.15 -0.34
CA GLU A 191 3.71 10.20 0.59
C GLU A 191 5.22 10.20 0.78
N ILE A 192 5.87 9.08 0.49
CA ILE A 192 7.29 8.82 0.63
C ILE A 192 7.83 8.36 -0.72
N GLU A 193 8.94 8.96 -1.17
CA GLU A 193 9.68 8.50 -2.35
C GLU A 193 10.98 7.79 -1.94
N TYR A 194 11.52 6.91 -2.79
CA TYR A 194 12.79 6.23 -2.53
C TYR A 194 13.96 7.18 -2.27
N ARG A 195 13.92 8.40 -2.80
CA ARG A 195 14.93 9.46 -2.52
C ARG A 195 14.87 9.97 -1.08
N ASP A 196 13.77 9.76 -0.37
CA ASP A 196 13.61 10.20 1.02
C ASP A 196 14.11 9.19 2.06
N VAL A 197 14.56 8.00 1.61
CA VAL A 197 15.07 6.93 2.49
C VAL A 197 16.08 7.43 3.53
N PRO A 198 17.10 8.26 3.21
CA PRO A 198 18.02 8.75 4.23
C PRO A 198 17.35 9.59 5.32
N LYS A 199 16.36 10.40 4.95
CA LYS A 199 15.59 11.24 5.90
C LYS A 199 14.73 10.36 6.81
N ILE A 200 14.11 9.32 6.23
CA ILE A 200 13.28 8.36 6.95
C ILE A 200 14.13 7.61 7.97
N VAL A 201 15.25 7.05 7.55
CA VAL A 201 16.18 6.34 8.45
C VAL A 201 16.60 7.24 9.60
N PHE A 202 16.97 8.50 9.33
CA PHE A 202 17.35 9.44 10.39
C PHE A 202 16.18 9.78 11.32
N LYS A 203 14.97 9.88 10.81
CA LYS A 203 13.75 10.07 11.61
C LYS A 203 13.50 8.86 12.50
N GLU A 204 13.54 7.65 11.94
CA GLU A 204 13.28 6.41 12.68
C GLU A 204 14.33 6.14 13.76
N ILE A 205 15.61 6.44 13.53
CA ILE A 205 16.67 6.35 14.56
C ILE A 205 16.32 7.27 15.74
N ARG A 206 15.85 8.47 15.49
CA ARG A 206 15.48 9.41 16.58
C ARG A 206 14.26 8.92 17.35
N VAL A 207 13.25 8.40 16.66
CA VAL A 207 12.08 7.79 17.29
C VAL A 207 12.48 6.59 18.11
N ALA A 208 13.31 5.70 17.57
CA ALA A 208 13.81 4.51 18.26
C ALA A 208 14.59 4.87 19.54
N LEU A 209 15.40 5.93 19.51
CA LEU A 209 16.12 6.42 20.70
C LEU A 209 15.16 6.89 21.80
N ILE A 210 14.15 7.67 21.46
CA ILE A 210 13.14 8.16 22.42
C ILE A 210 12.36 6.98 23.00
N CYS A 211 11.91 6.06 22.16
CA CYS A 211 11.22 4.84 22.59
C CYS A 211 12.11 3.98 23.49
N GLY A 212 13.38 3.78 23.12
CA GLY A 212 14.33 2.99 23.87
C GLY A 212 14.59 3.59 25.28
N ILE A 213 14.78 4.90 25.38
CA ILE A 213 14.96 5.58 26.68
C ILE A 213 13.70 5.42 27.54
N THR A 214 12.52 5.65 26.96
CA THR A 214 11.24 5.55 27.68
C THR A 214 10.98 4.13 28.17
N LEU A 215 11.19 3.13 27.32
CA LEU A 215 11.00 1.72 27.67
C LEU A 215 12.03 1.25 28.69
N SER A 216 13.29 1.71 28.60
CA SER A 216 14.31 1.41 29.60
C SER A 216 13.97 1.99 30.97
N ALA A 217 13.47 3.24 31.02
CA ALA A 217 13.03 3.86 32.28
C ALA A 217 11.82 3.10 32.88
N ALA A 218 10.85 2.74 32.03
CA ALA A 218 9.68 1.97 32.48
C ALA A 218 10.07 0.57 32.99
N ASN A 219 11.00 -0.10 32.30
CA ASN A 219 11.51 -1.40 32.74
C ASN A 219 12.31 -1.29 34.04
N PHE A 220 13.09 -0.25 34.22
CA PHE A 220 13.80 0.02 35.47
C PHE A 220 12.84 0.21 36.66
N VAL A 221 11.77 0.97 36.48
CA VAL A 221 10.71 1.13 37.48
C VAL A 221 10.02 -0.20 37.78
N LYS A 222 9.73 -1.00 36.73
CA LYS A 222 9.16 -2.34 36.91
C LYS A 222 10.05 -3.23 37.76
N LEU A 223 11.35 -3.26 37.48
CA LEU A 223 12.33 -4.03 38.26
C LEU A 223 12.36 -3.63 39.73
N LEU A 224 12.33 -2.33 40.02
CA LEU A 224 12.31 -1.83 41.40
C LEU A 224 11.04 -2.21 42.15
N LEU A 225 9.88 -2.16 41.50
CA LEU A 225 8.58 -2.35 42.15
C LEU A 225 8.14 -3.81 42.25
N LEU A 226 8.35 -4.60 41.19
CA LEU A 226 7.80 -5.95 41.07
C LEU A 226 8.82 -7.04 41.38
N ASP A 227 10.02 -6.92 40.88
CA ASP A 227 10.99 -8.02 41.00
C ASP A 227 11.87 -7.97 42.21
N LYS A 228 11.97 -6.82 42.92
CA LYS A 228 12.76 -6.61 44.18
C LYS A 228 14.16 -7.27 44.22
N VAL A 229 14.63 -7.73 43.06
CA VAL A 229 15.57 -8.86 42.94
C VAL A 229 17.02 -8.44 42.86
N CYS A 230 17.36 -7.22 42.48
CA CYS A 230 18.76 -6.95 42.16
C CYS A 230 19.50 -5.90 43.03
N LEU A 231 18.83 -5.22 43.96
CA LEU A 231 19.49 -4.24 44.83
C LEU A 231 19.99 -4.85 46.15
N LEU A 232 19.73 -6.14 46.43
CA LEU A 232 20.13 -6.81 47.64
C LEU A 232 21.33 -7.75 47.50
N TYR A 233 21.90 -7.88 46.30
CA TYR A 233 23.03 -8.80 46.02
C TYR A 233 24.27 -8.10 45.45
N THR A 234 24.49 -6.86 45.74
CA THR A 234 25.80 -6.19 45.55
C THR A 234 26.45 -5.91 46.85
#